data_d05c489e3353c97a0bc1620dc027f76e
#
_entry.id   d05c489e3353c97a0bc1620dc027f76e
#
_cell.length_a   1.000
_cell.length_b   1.000
_cell.length_c   1.000
_cell.angle_alpha   90.00
_cell.angle_beta   90.00
_cell.angle_gamma   90.00
#
_symmetry.space_group_name_H-M   'P 1'
#
loop_
_entity.id
_entity.type
_entity.pdbx_description
1 polymer ?
#
loop_
_entity_poly.entity_id
_entity_poly.type
_entity_poly.pdbx_seq_one_letter_code
_entity_poly.pdbx_strand_id
1 'polypeptide(L)'
;HSTFGVCWGGMAMINHFHGVEKHVLDKKIFGCHRCQVTDPTSRFLTGFSDDLVIPVSRWTENKASEILNAGLNILIDSETSGPCLVEDEKRNAIYIFNHFEYDKETLKQEYDRDIENNTPINIPMNYYPDNDPQKPPLNKWRSHAHLLYGNWINQIYQNTPFDIKKIGN
;
A
#
# COMPACT_ATOMS: atom_id res chain seq x y z
N HIS A 1 -4.96 -15.23 13.91
CA HIS A 1 -5.38 -13.84 13.67
C HIS A 1 -4.88 -13.40 12.30
N SER A 2 -5.61 -12.48 11.65
CA SER A 2 -5.14 -11.83 10.42
C SER A 2 -4.41 -10.53 10.75
N THR A 3 -3.38 -10.21 9.96
CA THR A 3 -2.57 -9.01 10.17
C THR A 3 -2.52 -8.17 8.89
N PHE A 4 -2.64 -6.86 9.05
CA PHE A 4 -2.52 -5.88 7.97
C PHE A 4 -1.41 -4.89 8.33
N GLY A 5 -0.27 -4.97 7.63
CA GLY A 5 0.86 -4.07 7.83
C GLY A 5 0.87 -2.95 6.78
N VAL A 6 0.98 -1.68 7.21
CA VAL A 6 0.96 -0.53 6.30
C VAL A 6 2.32 0.18 6.32
N CYS A 7 2.81 0.53 5.13
CA CYS A 7 4.02 1.31 4.86
C CYS A 7 5.22 0.81 5.67
N TRP A 8 5.81 1.66 6.50
CA TRP A 8 6.94 1.30 7.37
C TRP A 8 6.61 0.12 8.28
N GLY A 9 5.39 0.05 8.82
CA GLY A 9 4.94 -1.09 9.63
C GLY A 9 4.95 -2.41 8.84
N GLY A 10 4.46 -2.40 7.60
CA GLY A 10 4.53 -3.55 6.69
C GLY A 10 5.98 -3.96 6.39
N MET A 11 6.87 -3.00 6.11
CA MET A 11 8.28 -3.25 5.88
C MET A 11 9.00 -3.80 7.12
N ALA A 12 8.66 -3.29 8.32
CA ALA A 12 9.22 -3.79 9.56
C ALA A 12 8.79 -5.23 9.84
N MET A 13 7.53 -5.57 9.57
CA MET A 13 6.99 -6.91 9.77
C MET A 13 7.61 -7.92 8.79
N ILE A 14 7.73 -7.57 7.52
CA ILE A 14 8.34 -8.46 6.51
C ILE A 14 9.82 -8.70 6.80
N ASN A 15 10.53 -7.69 7.32
CA ASN A 15 11.90 -7.84 7.79
C ASN A 15 11.97 -8.76 9.01
N HIS A 16 11.13 -8.51 10.01
CA HIS A 16 11.12 -9.29 11.26
C HIS A 16 10.80 -10.77 11.03
N PHE A 17 9.81 -11.06 10.18
CA PHE A 17 9.34 -12.44 10.00
C PHE A 17 10.09 -13.21 8.92
N HIS A 18 10.68 -12.53 7.93
CA HIS A 18 11.22 -13.15 6.73
C HIS A 18 12.64 -12.71 6.39
N GLY A 19 13.22 -11.76 7.13
CA GLY A 19 14.56 -11.25 6.87
C GLY A 19 14.68 -10.41 5.58
N VAL A 20 13.57 -10.02 4.97
CA VAL A 20 13.58 -9.15 3.78
C VAL A 20 14.08 -7.77 4.17
N GLU A 21 15.17 -7.34 3.57
CA GLU A 21 15.82 -6.09 3.93
C GLU A 21 15.06 -4.85 3.40
N LYS A 22 15.22 -3.77 4.13
CA LYS A 22 14.73 -2.45 3.76
C LYS A 22 15.89 -1.63 3.20
N HIS A 23 15.80 -1.24 1.94
CA HIS A 23 16.81 -0.45 1.23
C HIS A 23 16.43 1.03 1.25
N VAL A 24 17.41 1.89 1.51
CA VAL A 24 17.23 3.35 1.44
C VAL A 24 17.29 3.79 -0.01
N LEU A 25 16.41 4.70 -0.40
CA LEU A 25 16.33 5.27 -1.73
C LEU A 25 17.12 6.59 -1.80
N ASP A 26 17.72 6.86 -2.94
CA ASP A 26 18.41 8.13 -3.20
C ASP A 26 17.43 9.32 -3.29
N LYS A 27 16.19 9.04 -3.66
CA LYS A 27 15.09 10.02 -3.79
C LYS A 27 13.81 9.45 -3.21
N LYS A 28 13.02 10.34 -2.58
CA LYS A 28 11.68 9.98 -2.10
C LYS A 28 10.80 9.50 -3.27
N ILE A 29 10.20 8.33 -3.15
CA ILE A 29 9.09 7.94 -4.02
C ILE A 29 7.86 8.66 -3.49
N PHE A 30 7.33 9.60 -4.29
CA PHE A 30 6.31 10.53 -3.82
C PHE A 30 5.29 10.87 -4.91
N GLY A 31 4.03 10.57 -4.66
CA GLY A 31 2.94 10.85 -5.60
C GLY A 31 1.96 9.70 -5.78
N CYS A 32 1.22 9.72 -6.88
CA CYS A 32 0.26 8.71 -7.27
C CYS A 32 0.86 7.82 -8.37
N HIS A 33 1.24 6.62 -8.01
CA HIS A 33 1.92 5.68 -8.90
C HIS A 33 0.92 4.72 -9.56
N ARG A 34 1.11 4.47 -10.85
CA ARG A 34 0.37 3.44 -11.57
C ARG A 34 0.86 2.07 -11.12
N CYS A 35 -0.08 1.21 -10.75
CA CYS A 35 0.17 -0.12 -10.26
C CYS A 35 -0.64 -1.12 -11.07
N GLN A 36 -0.16 -2.36 -11.13
CA GLN A 36 -0.79 -3.47 -11.82
C GLN A 36 -1.05 -4.62 -10.85
N VAL A 37 -2.20 -5.26 -11.00
CA VAL A 37 -2.50 -6.51 -10.34
C VAL A 37 -1.65 -7.61 -10.95
N THR A 38 -0.84 -8.30 -10.15
CA THR A 38 0.04 -9.39 -10.57
C THR A 38 -0.58 -10.77 -10.31
N ASP A 39 -1.50 -10.86 -9.34
CA ASP A 39 -2.29 -12.07 -9.08
C ASP A 39 -3.79 -11.74 -9.00
N PRO A 40 -4.52 -11.79 -10.14
CA PRO A 40 -5.94 -11.51 -10.18
C PRO A 40 -6.80 -12.58 -9.47
N THR A 41 -6.22 -13.71 -9.08
CA THR A 41 -6.92 -14.78 -8.37
C THR A 41 -6.96 -14.57 -6.86
N SER A 42 -6.19 -13.61 -6.35
CA SER A 42 -6.14 -13.32 -4.93
C SER A 42 -7.49 -12.86 -4.39
N ARG A 43 -7.91 -13.48 -3.30
CA ARG A 43 -9.14 -13.12 -2.57
C ARG A 43 -9.17 -11.67 -2.06
N PHE A 44 -8.01 -11.06 -1.87
CA PHE A 44 -7.90 -9.66 -1.44
C PHE A 44 -8.17 -8.68 -2.57
N LEU A 45 -8.06 -9.13 -3.83
CA LEU A 45 -8.21 -8.29 -5.02
C LEU A 45 -9.53 -8.49 -5.76
N THR A 46 -10.50 -9.17 -5.14
CA THR A 46 -11.84 -9.34 -5.71
C THR A 46 -12.45 -7.99 -6.08
N GLY A 47 -12.82 -7.82 -7.34
CA GLY A 47 -13.42 -6.57 -7.87
C GLY A 47 -12.42 -5.49 -8.28
N PHE A 48 -11.12 -5.74 -8.15
CA PHE A 48 -10.09 -4.80 -8.62
C PHE A 48 -10.05 -4.71 -10.14
N SER A 49 -9.68 -3.54 -10.63
CA SER A 49 -9.22 -3.38 -12.02
C SER A 49 -7.78 -3.87 -12.14
N ASP A 50 -7.40 -4.36 -13.32
CA ASP A 50 -6.03 -4.82 -13.59
C ASP A 50 -4.98 -3.71 -13.46
N ASP A 51 -5.41 -2.47 -13.65
CA ASP A 51 -4.60 -1.25 -13.61
C ASP A 51 -5.26 -0.25 -12.67
N LEU A 52 -4.47 0.29 -11.75
CA LEU A 52 -4.95 1.19 -10.71
C LEU A 52 -3.87 2.19 -10.30
N VAL A 53 -4.26 3.19 -9.52
CA VAL A 53 -3.35 4.21 -9.00
C VAL A 53 -3.35 4.17 -7.48
N ILE A 54 -2.16 4.17 -6.86
CA ILE A 54 -2.01 4.17 -5.40
C ILE A 54 -1.06 5.31 -4.97
N PRO A 55 -1.40 6.08 -3.91
CA PRO A 55 -0.49 7.06 -3.33
C PRO A 55 0.73 6.41 -2.68
N VAL A 56 1.87 7.04 -2.81
CA VAL A 56 3.15 6.62 -2.23
C VAL A 56 3.85 7.82 -1.60
N SER A 57 4.44 7.61 -0.43
CA SER A 57 5.31 8.56 0.24
C SER A 57 6.34 7.81 1.07
N ARG A 58 7.51 7.51 0.50
CA ARG A 58 8.54 6.74 1.22
C ARG A 58 9.96 6.99 0.74
N TRP A 59 10.90 6.83 1.66
CA TRP A 59 12.35 6.90 1.45
C TRP A 59 13.02 5.53 1.42
N THR A 60 12.23 4.45 1.46
CA THR A 60 12.75 3.09 1.53
C THR A 60 11.93 2.16 0.66
N GLU A 61 12.53 1.03 0.29
CA GLU A 61 11.89 -0.04 -0.47
C GLU A 61 12.29 -1.44 0.03
N ASN A 62 11.48 -2.44 -0.32
CA ASN A 62 11.86 -3.85 -0.31
C ASN A 62 11.93 -4.33 -1.76
N LYS A 63 12.98 -5.05 -2.12
CA LYS A 63 13.17 -5.53 -3.51
C LYS A 63 12.25 -6.71 -3.80
N ALA A 64 11.63 -6.70 -4.98
CA ALA A 64 10.75 -7.79 -5.42
C ALA A 64 11.43 -9.16 -5.36
N SER A 65 12.70 -9.25 -5.77
CA SER A 65 13.47 -10.50 -5.74
C SER A 65 13.64 -11.06 -4.32
N GLU A 66 13.84 -10.20 -3.33
CA GLU A 66 13.99 -10.62 -1.93
C GLU A 66 12.65 -11.09 -1.35
N ILE A 67 11.55 -10.40 -1.67
CA ILE A 67 10.19 -10.79 -1.29
C ILE A 67 9.84 -12.17 -1.86
N LEU A 68 10.08 -12.39 -3.15
CA LEU A 68 9.81 -13.67 -3.82
C LEU A 68 10.70 -14.79 -3.28
N ASN A 69 11.99 -14.53 -3.04
CA ASN A 69 12.92 -15.49 -2.45
C ASN A 69 12.53 -15.89 -1.01
N ALA A 70 11.86 -15.01 -0.28
CA ALA A 70 11.29 -15.30 1.04
C ALA A 70 10.01 -16.16 0.98
N GLY A 71 9.52 -16.48 -0.21
CA GLY A 71 8.33 -17.28 -0.44
C GLY A 71 7.02 -16.52 -0.19
N LEU A 72 7.04 -15.21 -0.41
CA LEU A 72 5.89 -14.32 -0.31
C LEU A 72 5.33 -14.01 -1.70
N ASN A 73 4.04 -13.72 -1.78
CA ASN A 73 3.36 -13.41 -3.03
C ASN A 73 3.20 -11.90 -3.20
N ILE A 74 3.70 -11.35 -4.31
CA ILE A 74 3.43 -9.95 -4.69
C ILE A 74 2.09 -9.95 -5.41
N LEU A 75 1.10 -9.23 -4.87
CA LEU A 75 -0.25 -9.15 -5.41
C LEU A 75 -0.46 -7.92 -6.30
N ILE A 76 0.23 -6.82 -5.99
CA ILE A 76 0.22 -5.57 -6.76
C ILE A 76 1.65 -5.06 -6.85
N ASP A 77 2.08 -4.70 -8.05
CA ASP A 77 3.41 -4.17 -8.33
C ASP A 77 3.31 -2.88 -9.16
N SER A 78 4.41 -2.13 -9.23
CA SER A 78 4.52 -0.89 -10.00
C SER A 78 5.92 -0.75 -10.59
N GLU A 79 6.02 -0.44 -11.87
CA GLU A 79 7.30 -0.17 -12.54
C GLU A 79 8.05 1.01 -11.91
N THR A 80 7.34 1.94 -11.31
CA THR A 80 7.90 3.21 -10.79
C THR A 80 8.02 3.26 -9.27
N SER A 81 7.31 2.40 -8.54
CA SER A 81 7.41 2.33 -7.08
C SER A 81 7.71 0.93 -6.54
N GLY A 82 7.87 -0.07 -7.40
CA GLY A 82 8.12 -1.46 -7.00
C GLY A 82 6.92 -2.10 -6.28
N PRO A 83 7.15 -3.19 -5.52
CA PRO A 83 6.10 -3.93 -4.85
C PRO A 83 5.20 -3.04 -3.99
N CYS A 84 3.89 -3.21 -4.15
CA CYS A 84 2.89 -2.39 -3.48
C CYS A 84 2.12 -3.17 -2.41
N LEU A 85 1.64 -4.36 -2.76
CA LEU A 85 0.88 -5.23 -1.86
C LEU A 85 1.46 -6.64 -1.91
N VAL A 86 1.75 -7.20 -0.75
CA VAL A 86 2.37 -8.52 -0.57
C VAL A 86 1.51 -9.36 0.37
N GLU A 87 1.29 -10.62 0.04
CA GLU A 87 0.60 -11.61 0.87
C GLU A 87 1.59 -12.58 1.51
N ASP A 88 1.39 -12.84 2.79
CA ASP A 88 2.00 -13.92 3.57
C ASP A 88 0.90 -14.91 3.96
N GLU A 89 0.66 -15.90 3.11
CA GLU A 89 -0.36 -16.91 3.36
C GLU A 89 -0.13 -17.68 4.65
N LYS A 90 1.13 -18.01 4.96
CA LYS A 90 1.49 -18.81 6.14
C LYS A 90 1.15 -18.11 7.45
N ARG A 91 1.20 -16.77 7.46
CA ARG A 91 0.88 -15.95 8.64
C ARG A 91 -0.49 -15.33 8.60
N ASN A 92 -1.24 -15.57 7.53
CA ASN A 92 -2.51 -14.89 7.27
C ASN A 92 -2.35 -13.37 7.38
N ALA A 93 -1.33 -12.84 6.68
CA ALA A 93 -0.98 -11.42 6.72
C ALA A 93 -0.89 -10.83 5.32
N ILE A 94 -1.17 -9.54 5.21
CA ILE A 94 -0.89 -8.73 4.04
C ILE A 94 -0.10 -7.48 4.45
N TYR A 95 0.82 -7.09 3.60
CA TYR A 95 1.69 -5.94 3.79
C TYR A 95 1.53 -5.01 2.60
N ILE A 96 1.06 -3.79 2.84
CA ILE A 96 0.99 -2.76 1.82
C ILE A 96 2.08 -1.71 2.07
N PHE A 97 2.87 -1.38 1.05
CA PHE A 97 3.94 -0.39 1.14
C PHE A 97 3.53 1.00 0.65
N ASN A 98 2.40 1.06 -0.03
CA ASN A 98 1.74 2.25 -0.51
C ASN A 98 0.55 2.60 0.39
N HIS A 99 -0.20 3.68 0.09
CA HIS A 99 -1.14 4.27 1.06
C HIS A 99 -2.57 4.38 0.51
N PHE A 100 -3.34 3.30 0.57
CA PHE A 100 -4.77 3.35 0.25
C PHE A 100 -5.60 4.15 1.27
N GLU A 101 -5.10 4.27 2.50
CA GLU A 101 -5.74 4.98 3.60
C GLU A 101 -5.64 6.50 3.49
N TYR A 102 -4.82 7.03 2.57
CA TYR A 102 -4.64 8.48 2.43
C TYR A 102 -5.91 9.17 1.97
N ASP A 103 -6.22 10.27 2.65
CA ASP A 103 -7.21 11.22 2.16
C ASP A 103 -6.68 12.01 0.95
N LYS A 104 -7.61 12.66 0.27
CA LYS A 104 -7.32 13.43 -0.93
C LYS A 104 -6.22 14.48 -0.73
N GLU A 105 -6.16 15.12 0.44
CA GLU A 105 -5.23 16.20 0.74
C GLU A 105 -3.91 15.74 1.42
N THR A 106 -3.76 14.45 1.75
CA THR A 106 -2.64 13.98 2.58
C THR A 106 -1.28 14.24 1.92
N LEU A 107 -1.12 13.89 0.64
CA LEU A 107 0.15 14.16 -0.07
C LEU A 107 0.42 15.67 -0.23
N LYS A 108 -0.64 16.50 -0.35
CA LYS A 108 -0.49 17.95 -0.37
C LYS A 108 0.04 18.46 0.97
N GLN A 109 -0.53 18.01 2.08
CA GLN A 109 -0.08 18.39 3.42
C GLN A 109 1.38 17.99 3.66
N GLU A 110 1.80 16.80 3.19
CA GLU A 110 3.20 16.39 3.26
C GLU A 110 4.11 17.29 2.38
N TYR A 111 3.67 17.59 1.16
CA TYR A 111 4.41 18.46 0.25
C TYR A 111 4.60 19.87 0.82
N ASP A 112 3.51 20.48 1.28
CA ASP A 112 3.52 21.82 1.87
C ASP A 112 4.44 21.86 3.10
N ARG A 113 4.33 20.89 4.00
CA ARG A 113 5.21 20.74 5.18
C ARG A 113 6.70 20.64 4.79
N ASP A 114 7.00 19.82 3.78
CA ASP A 114 8.38 19.59 3.36
C ASP A 114 8.96 20.85 2.70
N ILE A 115 8.17 21.62 1.95
CA ILE A 115 8.54 22.95 1.42
C ILE A 115 8.79 23.95 2.56
N GLU A 116 7.88 24.05 3.53
CA GLU A 116 8.03 24.94 4.69
C GLU A 116 9.31 24.65 5.50
N ASN A 117 9.67 23.37 5.60
CA ASN A 117 10.89 22.93 6.29
C ASN A 117 12.16 23.03 5.43
N ASN A 118 12.09 23.59 4.21
CA ASN A 118 13.19 23.64 3.24
C ASN A 118 13.79 22.26 2.93
N THR A 119 12.98 21.19 3.01
CA THR A 119 13.37 19.84 2.63
C THR A 119 13.33 19.74 1.11
N PRO A 120 14.39 19.25 0.44
CA PRO A 120 14.36 19.04 -1.00
C PRO A 120 13.28 18.02 -1.37
N ILE A 121 12.21 18.48 -2.00
CA ILE A 121 11.07 17.65 -2.40
C ILE A 121 10.59 18.04 -3.80
N ASN A 122 10.23 17.06 -4.59
CA ASN A 122 9.57 17.28 -5.88
C ASN A 122 8.04 17.33 -5.71
N ILE A 123 7.36 17.96 -6.65
CA ILE A 123 5.90 17.91 -6.75
C ILE A 123 5.47 16.42 -6.78
N PRO A 124 4.46 16.01 -6.00
CA PRO A 124 4.00 14.62 -6.00
C PRO A 124 3.52 14.21 -7.40
N MET A 125 4.12 13.13 -7.92
CA MET A 125 3.89 12.66 -9.29
C MET A 125 2.42 12.29 -9.52
N ASN A 126 1.84 12.70 -10.64
CA ASN A 126 0.46 12.36 -11.07
C ASN A 126 -0.65 12.69 -10.04
N TYR A 127 -0.38 13.52 -9.08
CA TYR A 127 -1.30 13.85 -8.00
C TYR A 127 -2.16 15.08 -8.33
N TYR A 128 -1.54 16.17 -8.76
CA TYR A 128 -2.26 17.35 -9.19
C TYR A 128 -2.68 17.28 -10.66
N PRO A 129 -3.86 17.81 -11.04
CA PRO A 129 -4.19 18.02 -12.44
C PRO A 129 -3.10 18.86 -13.12
N ASP A 130 -2.65 18.41 -14.30
CA ASP A 130 -1.60 19.07 -15.10
C ASP A 130 -0.27 19.32 -14.36
N ASN A 131 -0.02 18.58 -13.26
CA ASN A 131 1.10 18.78 -12.34
C ASN A 131 1.16 20.20 -11.74
N ASP A 132 0.03 20.87 -11.63
CA ASP A 132 -0.09 22.21 -11.10
C ASP A 132 -0.54 22.19 -9.62
N PRO A 133 0.35 22.52 -8.65
CA PRO A 133 0.01 22.50 -7.23
C PRO A 133 -0.98 23.58 -6.79
N GLN A 134 -1.34 24.51 -7.69
CA GLN A 134 -2.44 25.46 -7.46
C GLN A 134 -3.82 24.87 -7.69
N LYS A 135 -3.89 23.71 -8.36
CA LYS A 135 -5.14 23.00 -8.62
C LYS A 135 -5.45 22.03 -7.49
N PRO A 136 -6.73 21.84 -7.13
CA PRO A 136 -7.09 20.85 -6.11
C PRO A 136 -6.76 19.43 -6.60
N PRO A 137 -6.14 18.59 -5.76
CA PRO A 137 -5.82 17.22 -6.12
C PRO A 137 -7.07 16.38 -6.31
N LEU A 138 -6.92 15.23 -7.00
CA LEU A 138 -8.00 14.28 -7.25
C LEU A 138 -7.70 12.96 -6.56
N ASN A 139 -8.67 12.44 -5.79
CA ASN A 139 -8.58 11.09 -5.26
C ASN A 139 -8.94 10.08 -6.35
N LYS A 140 -7.96 9.26 -6.76
CA LYS A 140 -8.08 8.25 -7.81
C LYS A 140 -8.04 6.82 -7.27
N TRP A 141 -7.92 6.63 -5.93
CA TRP A 141 -7.69 5.32 -5.28
C TRP A 141 -8.79 4.89 -4.32
N ARG A 142 -9.73 5.76 -3.99
CA ARG A 142 -10.75 5.51 -2.95
C ARG A 142 -11.56 4.23 -3.18
N SER A 143 -11.97 3.96 -4.42
CA SER A 143 -12.76 2.76 -4.74
C SER A 143 -11.96 1.47 -4.47
N HIS A 144 -10.70 1.42 -4.88
CA HIS A 144 -9.81 0.29 -4.61
C HIS A 144 -9.46 0.15 -3.13
N ALA A 145 -9.32 1.28 -2.41
CA ALA A 145 -9.17 1.28 -0.96
C ALA A 145 -10.36 0.58 -0.28
N HIS A 146 -11.59 0.96 -0.63
CA HIS A 146 -12.80 0.31 -0.10
C HIS A 146 -12.85 -1.19 -0.43
N LEU A 147 -12.46 -1.57 -1.65
CA LEU A 147 -12.41 -2.98 -2.03
C LEU A 147 -11.36 -3.74 -1.21
N LEU A 148 -10.14 -3.23 -1.08
CA LEU A 148 -9.09 -3.91 -0.33
C LEU A 148 -9.48 -4.14 1.14
N TYR A 149 -9.92 -3.08 1.82
CA TYR A 149 -10.32 -3.20 3.22
C TYR A 149 -11.57 -4.08 3.39
N GLY A 150 -12.54 -3.96 2.49
CA GLY A 150 -13.74 -4.80 2.47
C GLY A 150 -13.40 -6.27 2.27
N ASN A 151 -12.55 -6.60 1.31
CA ASN A 151 -12.08 -7.95 1.05
C ASN A 151 -11.29 -8.52 2.23
N TRP A 152 -10.40 -7.73 2.84
CA TRP A 152 -9.64 -8.14 4.02
C TRP A 152 -10.56 -8.43 5.22
N ILE A 153 -11.51 -7.54 5.51
CA ILE A 153 -12.50 -7.73 6.59
C ILE A 153 -13.34 -8.99 6.32
N ASN A 154 -13.76 -9.21 5.06
CA ASN A 154 -14.49 -10.42 4.69
C ASN A 154 -13.64 -11.69 4.94
N GLN A 155 -12.34 -11.66 4.64
CA GLN A 155 -11.44 -12.79 4.93
C GLN A 155 -11.33 -13.05 6.44
N ILE A 156 -11.26 -12.01 7.27
CA ILE A 156 -11.28 -12.17 8.73
C ILE A 156 -12.58 -12.83 9.16
N TYR A 157 -13.71 -12.33 8.68
CA TYR A 157 -15.04 -12.85 9.01
C TYR A 157 -15.19 -14.32 8.63
N GLN A 158 -14.77 -14.70 7.41
CA GLN A 158 -14.89 -16.07 6.92
C GLN A 158 -13.97 -17.06 7.64
N ASN A 159 -12.80 -16.61 8.09
CA ASN A 159 -11.76 -17.49 8.65
C ASN A 159 -11.68 -17.44 10.19
N THR A 160 -12.43 -16.57 10.85
CA THR A 160 -12.43 -16.51 12.32
C THR A 160 -13.61 -17.27 12.88
N PRO A 161 -13.39 -18.40 13.59
CA PRO A 161 -14.47 -19.12 14.25
C PRO A 161 -15.02 -18.25 15.39
N PHE A 162 -16.31 -17.96 15.34
CA PHE A 162 -17.00 -17.23 16.41
C PHE A 162 -18.39 -17.85 16.68
N ASP A 163 -18.82 -17.75 17.92
CA ASP A 163 -20.14 -18.17 18.35
C ASP A 163 -21.04 -16.94 18.54
N ILE A 164 -21.99 -16.78 17.64
CA ILE A 164 -22.94 -15.64 17.65
C ILE A 164 -23.63 -15.49 19.02
N LYS A 165 -23.89 -16.61 19.72
CA LYS A 165 -24.54 -16.60 21.04
C LYS A 165 -23.66 -16.01 22.17
N LYS A 166 -22.37 -15.83 21.90
CA LYS A 166 -21.41 -15.25 22.86
C LYS A 166 -21.08 -13.78 22.58
N ILE A 167 -21.67 -13.20 21.54
CA ILE A 167 -21.47 -11.78 21.22
C ILE A 167 -22.27 -10.96 22.24
N GLY A 168 -21.57 -10.09 22.98
CA GLY A 168 -22.18 -9.18 23.96
C GLY A 168 -22.34 -9.73 25.36
N ASN A 169 -21.73 -10.88 25.68
CA ASN A 169 -21.61 -11.45 27.03
C ASN A 169 -20.24 -11.16 27.63
#